data_6f50c205986de0d91c594712f0b78bd9
#
_entry.id   6f50c205986de0d91c594712f0b78bd9
#
_cell.length_a   1.000
_cell.length_b   1.000
_cell.length_c   1.000
_cell.angle_alpha   90.00
_cell.angle_beta   90.00
_cell.angle_gamma   90.00
#
_symmetry.space_group_name_H-M   'P 1'
#
loop_
_entity.id
_entity.type
_entity.pdbx_description
1 polymer ?
#
loop_
_entity_poly.entity_id
_entity_poly.type
_entity_poly.pdbx_seq_one_letter_code
_entity_poly.pdbx_strand_id
1 'polypeptide(L)'
;MSAQAQAPLASLGPRSRAGLTLELEQVTKTYTGSPPVAALRGVSLAVAAGELAGVLGPSGSGKTTLLHVAGTVDRASSGTVRVAGLDVSTLTDRELAGLRASAIGFVFQQYFLAEHQTVLDNVADALLYAGVGLAARREAAAVALERVGLGHKLHARPTELSGGERQRVAIARAVAGSPAIVLADEPTGNLDQASGAAILDLLDGLNQAGTTIMVVTHDQAVAARMRRQVQVLDGQIISDTGAAATAAAPGGGGPAGRALAPPQSGQPS
;
A
#
# COMPACT_ATOMS: atom_id res chain seq x y z
N MET A 1 38.18 -12.16 -1.03
CA MET A 1 36.74 -12.19 -0.64
C MET A 1 36.02 -11.28 -1.60
N SER A 2 35.39 -11.87 -2.61
CA SER A 2 34.78 -11.15 -3.74
C SER A 2 33.44 -10.54 -3.28
N ALA A 3 33.32 -9.23 -3.35
CA ALA A 3 32.06 -8.51 -3.22
C ALA A 3 31.24 -8.78 -4.47
N GLN A 4 30.23 -9.66 -4.38
CA GLN A 4 29.22 -9.79 -5.41
C GLN A 4 28.36 -8.54 -5.38
N ALA A 5 28.48 -7.73 -6.41
CA ALA A 5 27.63 -6.58 -6.67
C ALA A 5 26.17 -7.04 -6.76
N GLN A 6 25.32 -6.46 -5.91
CA GLN A 6 23.89 -6.66 -5.91
C GLN A 6 23.31 -6.07 -7.20
N ALA A 7 22.72 -6.91 -8.05
CA ALA A 7 21.88 -6.41 -9.14
C ALA A 7 20.66 -5.69 -8.52
N PRO A 8 20.32 -4.48 -8.97
CA PRO A 8 19.15 -3.77 -8.49
C PRO A 8 17.88 -4.54 -8.90
N LEU A 9 16.86 -4.57 -7.99
CA LEU A 9 15.54 -5.18 -8.21
C LEU A 9 14.82 -4.71 -9.49
N ALA A 10 15.34 -3.67 -10.15
CA ALA A 10 14.87 -3.17 -11.44
C ALA A 10 14.94 -4.18 -12.62
N SER A 11 15.59 -5.34 -12.44
CA SER A 11 15.69 -6.38 -13.49
C SER A 11 14.63 -7.48 -13.41
N LEU A 12 13.79 -7.49 -12.38
CA LEU A 12 12.64 -8.37 -12.29
C LEU A 12 11.49 -7.71 -13.08
N GLY A 13 11.40 -8.03 -14.36
CA GLY A 13 10.45 -7.45 -15.30
C GLY A 13 8.99 -7.57 -14.82
N PRO A 14 8.19 -6.52 -15.02
CA PRO A 14 6.81 -6.47 -14.55
C PRO A 14 5.93 -7.38 -15.41
N ARG A 15 5.23 -8.31 -14.77
CA ARG A 15 3.97 -8.85 -15.29
C ARG A 15 2.84 -8.42 -14.34
N SER A 16 2.74 -7.12 -14.09
CA SER A 16 1.56 -6.51 -13.50
C SER A 16 0.45 -6.45 -14.56
N ARG A 17 -0.79 -6.71 -14.17
CA ARG A 17 -1.92 -6.15 -14.91
C ARG A 17 -1.68 -4.63 -14.93
N ALA A 18 -1.54 -4.04 -16.11
CA ALA A 18 -1.08 -2.67 -16.26
C ALA A 18 -1.81 -1.72 -15.31
N GLY A 19 -1.07 -1.07 -14.41
CA GLY A 19 -1.59 -0.04 -13.49
C GLY A 19 -1.95 -0.49 -12.07
N LEU A 20 -1.82 -1.76 -11.68
CA LEU A 20 -2.06 -2.20 -10.29
C LEU A 20 -0.78 -2.14 -9.45
N THR A 21 -0.89 -1.55 -8.26
CA THR A 21 0.20 -1.46 -7.29
C THR A 21 0.15 -2.58 -6.26
N LEU A 22 -1.07 -2.96 -5.85
CA LEU A 22 -1.33 -4.05 -4.91
C LEU A 22 -2.44 -4.93 -5.48
N GLU A 23 -2.26 -6.24 -5.41
CA GLU A 23 -3.28 -7.21 -5.82
C GLU A 23 -3.31 -8.37 -4.82
N LEU A 24 -4.48 -8.65 -4.28
CA LEU A 24 -4.78 -9.80 -3.45
C LEU A 24 -5.85 -10.65 -4.15
N GLU A 25 -5.61 -11.95 -4.31
CA GLU A 25 -6.55 -12.88 -4.92
C GLU A 25 -6.84 -14.03 -3.96
N GLN A 26 -8.09 -14.12 -3.47
CA GLN A 26 -8.59 -15.16 -2.56
C GLN A 26 -7.67 -15.42 -1.36
N VAL A 27 -7.15 -14.33 -0.78
CA VAL A 27 -6.18 -14.37 0.31
C VAL A 27 -6.83 -14.82 1.61
N THR A 28 -6.26 -15.83 2.24
CA THR A 28 -6.62 -16.26 3.60
C THR A 28 -5.47 -16.03 4.56
N LYS A 29 -5.79 -15.81 5.83
CA LYS A 29 -4.81 -15.81 6.93
C LYS A 29 -5.41 -16.44 8.16
N THR A 30 -4.79 -17.53 8.60
CA THR A 30 -5.13 -18.20 9.84
C THR A 30 -3.93 -18.20 10.76
N TYR A 31 -4.10 -17.65 11.95
CA TYR A 31 -3.09 -17.71 13.00
C TYR A 31 -3.25 -19.03 13.78
N THR A 32 -2.13 -19.71 14.00
CA THR A 32 -2.08 -20.92 14.80
C THR A 32 -2.28 -20.56 16.27
N GLY A 33 -3.23 -21.23 16.93
CA GLY A 33 -3.58 -21.01 18.33
C GLY A 33 -4.56 -22.09 18.75
N SER A 34 -5.02 -22.07 20.00
CA SER A 34 -6.04 -22.99 20.50
C SER A 34 -7.20 -22.18 21.09
N PRO A 35 -8.29 -21.93 20.35
CA PRO A 35 -8.56 -22.34 18.96
C PRO A 35 -7.80 -21.49 17.91
N PRO A 36 -7.62 -21.98 16.66
CA PRO A 36 -7.05 -21.19 15.58
C PRO A 36 -7.96 -20.03 15.18
N VAL A 37 -7.37 -18.89 14.79
CA VAL A 37 -8.12 -17.69 14.40
C VAL A 37 -7.97 -17.44 12.90
N ALA A 38 -9.06 -17.59 12.14
CA ALA A 38 -9.13 -17.22 10.73
C ALA A 38 -9.37 -15.70 10.60
N ALA A 39 -8.29 -14.95 10.48
CA ALA A 39 -8.32 -13.48 10.42
C ALA A 39 -8.67 -12.93 9.02
N LEU A 40 -8.33 -13.65 7.94
CA LEU A 40 -8.78 -13.36 6.57
C LEU A 40 -9.37 -14.63 5.96
N ARG A 41 -10.47 -14.47 5.20
CA ARG A 41 -11.29 -15.57 4.69
C ARG A 41 -11.60 -15.38 3.20
N GLY A 42 -10.56 -15.43 2.33
CA GLY A 42 -10.72 -15.33 0.89
C GLY A 42 -10.86 -13.88 0.40
N VAL A 43 -10.05 -12.98 0.93
CA VAL A 43 -10.05 -11.55 0.54
C VAL A 43 -9.48 -11.39 -0.85
N SER A 44 -10.21 -10.69 -1.72
CA SER A 44 -9.73 -10.23 -3.03
C SER A 44 -9.83 -8.71 -3.09
N LEU A 45 -8.72 -8.03 -3.36
CA LEU A 45 -8.60 -6.57 -3.40
C LEU A 45 -7.51 -6.18 -4.40
N ALA A 46 -7.79 -5.20 -5.25
CA ALA A 46 -6.80 -4.61 -6.13
C ALA A 46 -6.75 -3.09 -5.89
N VAL A 47 -5.55 -2.52 -5.77
CA VAL A 47 -5.33 -1.07 -5.62
C VAL A 47 -4.52 -0.58 -6.81
N ALA A 48 -5.07 0.40 -7.53
CA ALA A 48 -4.42 1.00 -8.69
C ALA A 48 -3.35 2.02 -8.29
N ALA A 49 -2.41 2.30 -9.19
CA ALA A 49 -1.42 3.36 -8.99
C ALA A 49 -2.10 4.72 -8.87
N GLY A 50 -1.69 5.53 -7.89
CA GLY A 50 -2.26 6.83 -7.60
C GLY A 50 -3.62 6.79 -6.89
N GLU A 51 -4.11 5.63 -6.46
CA GLU A 51 -5.37 5.49 -5.75
C GLU A 51 -5.24 5.85 -4.27
N LEU A 52 -6.28 6.49 -3.70
CA LEU A 52 -6.47 6.68 -2.27
C LEU A 52 -7.67 5.85 -1.82
N ALA A 53 -7.39 4.72 -1.17
CA ALA A 53 -8.40 3.77 -0.71
C ALA A 53 -8.46 3.70 0.82
N GLY A 54 -9.66 3.67 1.37
CA GLY A 54 -9.92 3.42 2.79
C GLY A 54 -10.42 2.00 3.03
N VAL A 55 -9.83 1.31 4.00
CA VAL A 55 -10.30 0.00 4.47
C VAL A 55 -10.92 0.17 5.84
N LEU A 56 -12.21 -0.09 5.92
CA LEU A 56 -13.03 0.15 7.10
C LEU A 56 -13.55 -1.14 7.72
N GLY A 57 -13.86 -1.06 9.01
CA GLY A 57 -14.54 -2.15 9.72
C GLY A 57 -14.37 -2.01 11.23
N PRO A 58 -15.13 -2.77 12.03
CA PRO A 58 -14.99 -2.78 13.49
C PRO A 58 -13.63 -3.34 13.93
N SER A 59 -13.27 -3.13 15.20
CA SER A 59 -12.10 -3.78 15.79
C SER A 59 -12.22 -5.30 15.67
N GLY A 60 -11.10 -5.98 15.33
CA GLY A 60 -11.10 -7.44 15.16
C GLY A 60 -11.61 -7.93 13.79
N SER A 61 -12.06 -7.07 12.88
CA SER A 61 -12.57 -7.50 11.55
C SER A 61 -11.50 -8.02 10.58
N GLY A 62 -10.21 -7.95 10.93
CA GLY A 62 -9.11 -8.41 10.09
C GLY A 62 -8.35 -7.33 9.32
N LYS A 63 -8.66 -6.02 9.52
CA LYS A 63 -8.03 -4.90 8.80
C LYS A 63 -6.52 -4.82 8.96
N THR A 64 -6.02 -4.85 10.20
CA THR A 64 -4.57 -4.83 10.47
C THR A 64 -3.88 -6.08 9.90
N THR A 65 -4.54 -7.25 9.95
CA THR A 65 -4.03 -8.46 9.29
C THR A 65 -3.96 -8.29 7.77
N LEU A 66 -5.00 -7.69 7.17
CA LEU A 66 -5.01 -7.37 5.74
C LEU A 66 -3.84 -6.45 5.38
N LEU A 67 -3.62 -5.39 6.17
CA LEU A 67 -2.51 -4.45 5.98
C LEU A 67 -1.15 -5.15 6.13
N HIS A 68 -0.98 -6.02 7.13
CA HIS A 68 0.27 -6.76 7.33
C HIS A 68 0.55 -7.73 6.18
N VAL A 69 -0.46 -8.41 5.66
CA VAL A 69 -0.32 -9.32 4.51
C VAL A 69 -0.04 -8.52 3.23
N ALA A 70 -0.77 -7.44 2.98
CA ALA A 70 -0.54 -6.52 1.85
C ALA A 70 0.85 -5.90 1.90
N GLY A 71 1.33 -5.56 3.10
CA GLY A 71 2.66 -5.00 3.36
C GLY A 71 3.78 -6.02 3.47
N THR A 72 3.51 -7.30 3.24
CA THR A 72 4.49 -8.40 3.34
C THR A 72 5.18 -8.51 4.71
N VAL A 73 4.59 -7.94 5.75
CA VAL A 73 5.02 -8.12 7.16
C VAL A 73 4.67 -9.52 7.62
N ASP A 74 3.51 -10.01 7.17
CA ASP A 74 3.03 -11.37 7.43
C ASP A 74 2.76 -12.09 6.11
N ARG A 75 2.92 -13.42 6.08
CA ARG A 75 2.62 -14.24 4.89
C ARG A 75 1.16 -14.66 4.91
N ALA A 76 0.51 -14.66 3.75
CA ALA A 76 -0.80 -15.29 3.59
C ALA A 76 -0.73 -16.80 3.90
N SER A 77 -1.82 -17.36 4.41
CA SER A 77 -1.94 -18.82 4.56
C SER A 77 -2.27 -19.49 3.22
N SER A 78 -3.04 -18.82 2.36
CA SER A 78 -3.33 -19.23 0.98
C SER A 78 -3.75 -18.01 0.15
N GLY A 79 -3.92 -18.21 -1.16
CA GLY A 79 -4.20 -17.14 -2.11
C GLY A 79 -2.93 -16.47 -2.62
N THR A 80 -3.08 -15.47 -3.48
CA THR A 80 -1.96 -14.78 -4.12
C THR A 80 -1.91 -13.33 -3.67
N VAL A 81 -0.71 -12.84 -3.36
CA VAL A 81 -0.44 -11.42 -3.07
C VAL A 81 0.62 -10.92 -4.03
N ARG A 82 0.32 -9.82 -4.76
CA ARG A 82 1.30 -9.16 -5.62
C ARG A 82 1.46 -7.71 -5.19
N VAL A 83 2.71 -7.26 -5.11
CA VAL A 83 3.08 -5.87 -4.81
C VAL A 83 3.99 -5.38 -5.91
N ALA A 84 3.67 -4.24 -6.50
CA ALA A 84 4.37 -3.69 -7.66
C ALA A 84 4.57 -4.73 -8.79
N GLY A 85 3.57 -5.61 -8.97
CA GLY A 85 3.57 -6.70 -9.97
C GLY A 85 4.35 -7.96 -9.59
N LEU A 86 5.05 -7.99 -8.45
CA LEU A 86 5.81 -9.15 -7.98
C LEU A 86 4.94 -10.04 -7.08
N ASP A 87 4.86 -11.34 -7.39
CA ASP A 87 4.20 -12.32 -6.53
C ASP A 87 5.08 -12.61 -5.30
N VAL A 88 4.58 -12.22 -4.13
CA VAL A 88 5.35 -12.32 -2.88
C VAL A 88 5.56 -13.75 -2.41
N SER A 89 4.75 -14.71 -2.87
CA SER A 89 4.86 -16.12 -2.51
C SER A 89 6.12 -16.78 -3.09
N THR A 90 6.62 -16.23 -4.19
CA THR A 90 7.82 -16.73 -4.89
C THR A 90 9.11 -16.15 -4.36
N LEU A 91 9.04 -15.15 -3.47
CA LEU A 91 10.19 -14.41 -2.96
C LEU A 91 10.76 -15.04 -1.69
N THR A 92 12.09 -15.07 -1.62
CA THR A 92 12.82 -15.38 -0.38
C THR A 92 12.64 -14.26 0.65
N ASP A 93 12.94 -14.53 1.92
CA ASP A 93 12.83 -13.52 2.98
C ASP A 93 13.73 -12.30 2.74
N ARG A 94 14.89 -12.50 2.10
CA ARG A 94 15.79 -11.42 1.70
C ARG A 94 15.18 -10.54 0.60
N GLU A 95 14.56 -11.15 -0.40
CA GLU A 95 13.88 -10.44 -1.50
C GLU A 95 12.64 -9.71 -0.99
N LEU A 96 11.86 -10.33 -0.06
CA LEU A 96 10.76 -9.66 0.63
C LEU A 96 11.22 -8.44 1.43
N ALA A 97 12.36 -8.55 2.14
CA ALA A 97 12.93 -7.40 2.85
C ALA A 97 13.32 -6.27 1.88
N GLY A 98 13.92 -6.62 0.73
CA GLY A 98 14.22 -5.66 -0.32
C GLY A 98 12.97 -5.01 -0.93
N LEU A 99 11.93 -5.80 -1.20
CA LEU A 99 10.64 -5.30 -1.70
C LEU A 99 9.99 -4.34 -0.69
N ARG A 100 9.95 -4.70 0.61
CA ARG A 100 9.44 -3.80 1.65
C ARG A 100 10.21 -2.48 1.69
N ALA A 101 11.53 -2.55 1.63
CA ALA A 101 12.38 -1.36 1.73
C ALA A 101 12.26 -0.40 0.52
N SER A 102 11.90 -0.92 -0.66
CA SER A 102 11.87 -0.14 -1.90
C SER A 102 10.46 0.20 -2.39
N ALA A 103 9.48 -0.68 -2.17
CA ALA A 103 8.16 -0.54 -2.77
C ALA A 103 7.03 -0.24 -1.77
N ILE A 104 7.26 -0.37 -0.45
CA ILE A 104 6.21 -0.22 0.54
C ILE A 104 6.62 0.81 1.60
N GLY A 105 5.79 1.84 1.79
CA GLY A 105 5.89 2.76 2.92
C GLY A 105 4.88 2.38 4.00
N PHE A 106 5.28 2.43 5.28
CA PHE A 106 4.37 2.18 6.40
C PHE A 106 4.20 3.42 7.27
N VAL A 107 2.93 3.72 7.60
CA VAL A 107 2.54 4.70 8.60
C VAL A 107 1.70 3.97 9.65
N PHE A 108 2.13 3.97 10.90
CA PHE A 108 1.44 3.30 11.99
C PHE A 108 0.78 4.32 12.92
N GLN A 109 -0.20 3.87 13.69
CA GLN A 109 -0.83 4.65 14.75
C GLN A 109 0.21 5.11 15.79
N GLN A 110 1.15 4.23 16.18
CA GLN A 110 2.33 4.59 16.94
C GLN A 110 3.44 4.99 15.97
N TYR A 111 4.12 6.09 16.26
CA TYR A 111 5.07 6.71 15.33
C TYR A 111 6.33 5.86 15.09
N PHE A 112 6.73 5.04 16.08
CA PHE A 112 7.95 4.20 16.06
C PHE A 112 9.19 5.00 15.63
N LEU A 113 9.39 6.16 16.24
CA LEU A 113 10.56 6.98 16.02
C LEU A 113 11.64 6.66 17.08
N ALA A 114 12.90 6.59 16.64
CA ALA A 114 14.04 6.43 17.52
C ALA A 114 14.34 7.76 18.25
N GLU A 115 14.00 7.85 19.54
CA GLU A 115 14.05 9.09 20.32
C GLU A 115 15.48 9.69 20.44
N HIS A 116 16.51 8.83 20.34
CA HIS A 116 17.90 9.24 20.43
C HIS A 116 18.49 9.78 19.11
N GLN A 117 17.78 9.58 17.99
CA GLN A 117 18.17 10.06 16.66
C GLN A 117 17.51 11.39 16.31
N THR A 118 18.10 12.12 15.36
CA THR A 118 17.47 13.30 14.77
C THR A 118 16.27 12.92 13.91
N VAL A 119 15.40 13.87 13.63
CA VAL A 119 14.29 13.74 12.68
C VAL A 119 14.80 13.32 11.29
N LEU A 120 15.89 13.93 10.84
CA LEU A 120 16.54 13.59 9.57
C LEU A 120 16.99 12.13 9.53
N ASP A 121 17.67 11.66 10.59
CA ASP A 121 18.20 10.29 10.63
C ASP A 121 17.07 9.26 10.76
N ASN A 122 15.99 9.56 11.51
CA ASN A 122 14.79 8.71 11.57
C ASN A 122 14.16 8.47 10.20
N VAL A 123 14.19 9.47 9.32
CA VAL A 123 13.66 9.34 7.95
C VAL A 123 14.69 8.67 7.03
N ALA A 124 15.98 9.04 7.14
CA ALA A 124 17.05 8.49 6.32
C ALA A 124 17.26 6.98 6.51
N ASP A 125 17.04 6.47 7.73
CA ASP A 125 17.19 5.05 8.05
C ASP A 125 16.19 4.14 7.35
N ALA A 126 15.05 4.66 6.91
CA ALA A 126 14.12 3.90 6.07
C ALA A 126 14.76 3.41 4.77
N LEU A 127 15.74 4.14 4.24
CA LEU A 127 16.44 3.83 3.00
C LEU A 127 17.69 2.96 3.19
N LEU A 128 17.99 2.55 4.43
CA LEU A 128 19.19 1.74 4.73
C LEU A 128 19.18 0.42 3.97
N TYR A 129 18.04 -0.27 3.96
CA TYR A 129 17.89 -1.58 3.33
C TYR A 129 17.66 -1.50 1.80
N ALA A 130 17.44 -0.30 1.26
CA ALA A 130 17.37 -0.05 -0.17
C ALA A 130 18.77 0.05 -0.84
N GLY A 131 19.86 -0.08 -0.05
CA GLY A 131 21.24 -0.01 -0.57
C GLY A 131 21.72 1.40 -0.92
N VAL A 132 21.01 2.44 -0.46
CA VAL A 132 21.34 3.85 -0.72
C VAL A 132 22.44 4.32 0.24
N GLY A 133 23.48 5.00 -0.26
CA GLY A 133 24.56 5.56 0.57
C GLY A 133 24.08 6.66 1.52
N LEU A 134 24.78 6.87 2.65
CA LEU A 134 24.35 7.76 3.73
C LEU A 134 24.04 9.21 3.27
N ALA A 135 24.88 9.80 2.43
CA ALA A 135 24.66 11.17 1.94
C ALA A 135 23.37 11.26 1.13
N ALA A 136 23.14 10.33 0.18
CA ALA A 136 21.92 10.30 -0.64
C ALA A 136 20.66 9.98 0.20
N ARG A 137 20.77 9.13 1.24
CA ARG A 137 19.66 8.88 2.17
C ARG A 137 19.25 10.15 2.91
N ARG A 138 20.21 10.91 3.44
CA ARG A 138 19.94 12.16 4.15
C ARG A 138 19.37 13.23 3.23
N GLU A 139 19.82 13.31 1.99
CA GLU A 139 19.25 14.21 0.99
C GLU A 139 17.78 13.85 0.68
N ALA A 140 17.49 12.59 0.40
CA ALA A 140 16.13 12.11 0.18
C ALA A 140 15.23 12.33 1.41
N ALA A 141 15.78 12.12 2.63
CA ALA A 141 15.08 12.37 3.88
C ALA A 141 14.76 13.86 4.07
N ALA A 142 15.69 14.76 3.76
CA ALA A 142 15.47 16.20 3.84
C ALA A 142 14.34 16.64 2.88
N VAL A 143 14.35 16.16 1.64
CA VAL A 143 13.28 16.41 0.66
C VAL A 143 11.93 15.88 1.17
N ALA A 144 11.89 14.68 1.74
CA ALA A 144 10.65 14.12 2.28
C ALA A 144 10.13 14.92 3.48
N LEU A 145 11.02 15.41 4.35
CA LEU A 145 10.67 16.27 5.49
C LEU A 145 10.16 17.65 5.04
N GLU A 146 10.73 18.20 3.99
CA GLU A 146 10.21 19.43 3.37
C GLU A 146 8.77 19.23 2.88
N ARG A 147 8.49 18.14 2.18
CA ARG A 147 7.14 17.80 1.66
C ARG A 147 6.08 17.69 2.76
N VAL A 148 6.46 17.35 3.99
CA VAL A 148 5.54 17.29 5.14
C VAL A 148 5.59 18.54 6.01
N GLY A 149 6.29 19.60 5.58
CA GLY A 149 6.39 20.90 6.27
C GLY A 149 7.31 20.88 7.51
N LEU A 150 8.29 19.97 7.55
CA LEU A 150 9.25 19.82 8.66
C LEU A 150 10.71 20.08 8.26
N GLY A 151 10.98 20.72 7.11
CA GLY A 151 12.31 21.06 6.66
C GLY A 151 13.11 21.95 7.63
N HIS A 152 12.43 22.72 8.45
CA HIS A 152 13.04 23.57 9.50
C HIS A 152 13.41 22.79 10.80
N LYS A 153 13.04 21.49 10.91
CA LYS A 153 13.23 20.65 12.11
C LYS A 153 14.14 19.44 11.89
N LEU A 154 15.00 19.46 10.87
CA LEU A 154 15.85 18.31 10.50
C LEU A 154 16.69 17.76 11.67
N HIS A 155 17.20 18.66 12.52
CA HIS A 155 18.10 18.34 13.64
C HIS A 155 17.37 18.16 14.98
N ALA A 156 16.07 18.43 15.05
CA ALA A 156 15.26 18.17 16.25
C ALA A 156 15.19 16.67 16.56
N ARG A 157 14.88 16.33 17.80
CA ARG A 157 14.59 14.97 18.24
C ARG A 157 13.09 14.72 18.34
N PRO A 158 12.62 13.48 18.24
CA PRO A 158 11.19 13.16 18.37
C PRO A 158 10.56 13.65 19.68
N THR A 159 11.32 13.71 20.76
CA THR A 159 10.87 14.22 22.08
C THR A 159 10.55 15.73 22.09
N GLU A 160 11.07 16.48 21.13
CA GLU A 160 10.86 17.93 20.96
C GLU A 160 9.67 18.25 20.05
N LEU A 161 8.97 17.20 19.56
CA LEU A 161 7.88 17.32 18.59
C LEU A 161 6.50 17.09 19.23
N SER A 162 5.51 17.80 18.75
CA SER A 162 4.10 17.50 19.01
C SER A 162 3.69 16.14 18.40
N GLY A 163 2.55 15.58 18.79
CA GLY A 163 2.01 14.34 18.22
C GLY A 163 1.83 14.42 16.71
N GLY A 164 1.23 15.51 16.21
CA GLY A 164 1.05 15.74 14.77
C GLY A 164 2.38 15.89 14.01
N GLU A 165 3.41 16.51 14.61
CA GLU A 165 4.73 16.60 14.01
C GLU A 165 5.41 15.22 13.96
N ARG A 166 5.32 14.41 15.02
CA ARG A 166 5.82 13.03 15.03
C ARG A 166 5.15 12.18 13.95
N GLN A 167 3.85 12.34 13.74
CA GLN A 167 3.14 11.66 12.67
C GLN A 167 3.60 12.12 11.29
N ARG A 168 3.85 13.43 11.10
CA ARG A 168 4.44 13.94 9.84
C ARG A 168 5.84 13.36 9.58
N VAL A 169 6.67 13.18 10.62
CA VAL A 169 7.97 12.47 10.47
C VAL A 169 7.76 11.03 10.04
N ALA A 170 6.80 10.30 10.64
CA ALA A 170 6.47 8.93 10.25
C ALA A 170 5.98 8.84 8.79
N ILE A 171 5.19 9.82 8.33
CA ILE A 171 4.75 9.92 6.93
C ILE A 171 5.95 10.24 6.01
N ALA A 172 6.81 11.20 6.38
CA ALA A 172 8.02 11.50 5.61
C ALA A 172 8.90 10.25 5.45
N ARG A 173 9.08 9.48 6.52
CA ARG A 173 9.79 8.20 6.50
C ARG A 173 9.16 7.20 5.53
N ALA A 174 7.83 7.13 5.49
CA ALA A 174 7.10 6.23 4.60
C ALA A 174 7.26 6.60 3.12
N VAL A 175 7.37 7.90 2.79
CA VAL A 175 7.43 8.38 1.38
C VAL A 175 8.84 8.69 0.89
N ALA A 176 9.87 8.65 1.75
CA ALA A 176 11.24 9.05 1.41
C ALA A 176 11.84 8.24 0.25
N GLY A 177 11.47 6.95 0.14
CA GLY A 177 11.92 6.05 -0.94
C GLY A 177 11.08 6.10 -2.20
N SER A 178 10.09 6.97 -2.30
CA SER A 178 9.10 6.98 -3.38
C SER A 178 8.48 5.59 -3.60
N PRO A 179 7.88 5.00 -2.55
CA PRO A 179 7.34 3.64 -2.62
C PRO A 179 6.21 3.53 -3.64
N ALA A 180 5.96 2.33 -4.13
CA ALA A 180 4.82 2.04 -4.98
C ALA A 180 3.48 2.25 -4.24
N ILE A 181 3.44 1.92 -2.93
CA ILE A 181 2.26 2.09 -2.08
C ILE A 181 2.66 2.50 -0.66
N VAL A 182 1.85 3.38 -0.06
CA VAL A 182 1.89 3.69 1.38
C VAL A 182 0.71 2.99 2.05
N LEU A 183 1.00 2.20 3.08
CA LEU A 183 0.03 1.51 3.92
C LEU A 183 -0.05 2.22 5.27
N ALA A 184 -1.19 2.79 5.61
CA ALA A 184 -1.40 3.55 6.83
C ALA A 184 -2.40 2.85 7.76
N ASP A 185 -1.95 2.48 8.96
CA ASP A 185 -2.79 1.88 10.00
C ASP A 185 -3.17 2.95 11.03
N GLU A 186 -4.44 3.34 11.08
CA GLU A 186 -5.00 4.34 11.99
C GLU A 186 -4.14 5.62 12.09
N PRO A 187 -3.82 6.29 10.97
CA PRO A 187 -2.81 7.35 10.95
C PRO A 187 -3.14 8.59 11.78
N THR A 188 -4.37 8.71 12.27
CA THR A 188 -4.87 9.82 13.11
C THR A 188 -5.28 9.39 14.51
N GLY A 189 -5.19 8.09 14.84
CA GLY A 189 -5.78 7.51 16.05
C GLY A 189 -5.20 8.03 17.38
N ASN A 190 -4.01 8.61 17.37
CA ASN A 190 -3.35 9.18 18.57
C ASN A 190 -3.33 10.73 18.55
N LEU A 191 -4.12 11.37 17.69
CA LEU A 191 -4.09 12.82 17.48
C LEU A 191 -5.40 13.47 17.93
N ASP A 192 -5.31 14.74 18.34
CA ASP A 192 -6.49 15.57 18.47
C ASP A 192 -7.12 15.85 17.09
N GLN A 193 -8.36 16.34 17.09
CA GLN A 193 -9.15 16.53 15.89
C GLN A 193 -8.47 17.46 14.86
N ALA A 194 -7.84 18.56 15.32
CA ALA A 194 -7.20 19.53 14.43
C ALA A 194 -5.94 18.93 13.79
N SER A 195 -5.09 18.27 14.60
CA SER A 195 -3.90 17.56 14.13
C SER A 195 -4.28 16.40 13.18
N GLY A 196 -5.35 15.66 13.51
CA GLY A 196 -5.86 14.58 12.67
C GLY A 196 -6.31 15.08 11.29
N ALA A 197 -7.07 16.19 11.26
CA ALA A 197 -7.48 16.83 9.99
C ALA A 197 -6.28 17.23 9.14
N ALA A 198 -5.25 17.86 9.75
CA ALA A 198 -4.03 18.25 9.05
C ALA A 198 -3.24 17.06 8.48
N ILE A 199 -3.25 15.91 9.17
CA ILE A 199 -2.63 14.66 8.64
C ILE A 199 -3.42 14.13 7.45
N LEU A 200 -4.76 14.17 7.48
CA LEU A 200 -5.58 13.72 6.34
C LEU A 200 -5.39 14.64 5.13
N ASP A 201 -5.29 15.97 5.33
CA ASP A 201 -4.97 16.92 4.27
C ASP A 201 -3.59 16.66 3.65
N LEU A 202 -2.61 16.30 4.49
CA LEU A 202 -1.28 15.92 4.01
C LEU A 202 -1.33 14.64 3.16
N LEU A 203 -2.05 13.60 3.60
CA LEU A 203 -2.19 12.35 2.83
C LEU A 203 -2.92 12.58 1.50
N ASP A 204 -3.95 13.43 1.50
CA ASP A 204 -4.65 13.86 0.28
C ASP A 204 -3.69 14.58 -0.68
N GLY A 205 -2.89 15.52 -0.20
CA GLY A 205 -1.88 16.24 -1.00
C GLY A 205 -0.82 15.30 -1.59
N LEU A 206 -0.34 14.32 -0.81
CA LEU A 206 0.60 13.30 -1.28
C LEU A 206 -0.04 12.40 -2.35
N ASN A 207 -1.31 12.05 -2.20
CA ASN A 207 -2.04 11.27 -3.20
C ASN A 207 -2.25 12.07 -4.49
N GLN A 208 -2.64 13.35 -4.41
CA GLN A 208 -2.76 14.24 -5.58
C GLN A 208 -1.42 14.41 -6.32
N ALA A 209 -0.29 14.31 -5.60
CA ALA A 209 1.04 14.28 -6.18
C ALA A 209 1.44 12.90 -6.76
N GLY A 210 0.51 11.93 -6.79
CA GLY A 210 0.69 10.61 -7.43
C GLY A 210 1.06 9.46 -6.48
N THR A 211 1.14 9.68 -5.17
CA THR A 211 1.41 8.58 -4.20
C THR A 211 0.17 7.70 -4.07
N THR A 212 0.33 6.38 -4.23
CA THR A 212 -0.74 5.40 -3.93
C THR A 212 -0.82 5.21 -2.42
N ILE A 213 -2.03 5.32 -1.84
CA ILE A 213 -2.21 5.23 -0.38
C ILE A 213 -3.39 4.33 -0.05
N MET A 214 -3.19 3.39 0.86
CA MET A 214 -4.27 2.61 1.48
C MET A 214 -4.29 2.91 2.99
N VAL A 215 -5.40 3.44 3.48
CA VAL A 215 -5.62 3.79 4.89
C VAL A 215 -6.53 2.75 5.52
N VAL A 216 -6.10 2.14 6.60
CA VAL A 216 -6.94 1.30 7.47
C VAL A 216 -7.44 2.14 8.62
N THR A 217 -8.75 2.14 8.86
CA THR A 217 -9.34 2.88 9.99
C THR A 217 -10.67 2.27 10.43
N HIS A 218 -11.07 2.54 11.67
CA HIS A 218 -12.41 2.31 12.17
C HIS A 218 -13.23 3.62 12.27
N ASP A 219 -12.59 4.77 12.03
CA ASP A 219 -13.22 6.08 12.07
C ASP A 219 -13.93 6.39 10.74
N GLN A 220 -15.25 6.55 10.81
CA GLN A 220 -16.06 6.85 9.64
C GLN A 220 -15.79 8.27 9.06
N ALA A 221 -15.37 9.24 9.91
CA ALA A 221 -15.05 10.57 9.45
C ALA A 221 -13.75 10.56 8.60
N VAL A 222 -12.77 9.75 8.99
CA VAL A 222 -11.55 9.50 8.19
C VAL A 222 -11.93 8.82 6.88
N ALA A 223 -12.77 7.80 6.95
CA ALA A 223 -13.22 7.04 5.78
C ALA A 223 -14.00 7.87 4.77
N ALA A 224 -14.84 8.78 5.24
CA ALA A 224 -15.63 9.66 4.36
C ALA A 224 -14.76 10.57 3.48
N ARG A 225 -13.48 10.77 3.82
CA ARG A 225 -12.51 11.51 2.99
C ARG A 225 -11.88 10.65 1.89
N MET A 226 -12.00 9.31 1.97
CA MET A 226 -11.43 8.40 0.98
C MET A 226 -12.36 8.29 -0.23
N ARG A 227 -11.79 8.38 -1.44
CA ARG A 227 -12.55 8.28 -2.70
C ARG A 227 -13.10 6.88 -2.93
N ARG A 228 -12.41 5.86 -2.44
CA ARG A 228 -12.82 4.46 -2.43
C ARG A 228 -12.85 3.94 -1.01
N GLN A 229 -13.91 3.22 -0.70
CA GLN A 229 -14.13 2.63 0.62
C GLN A 229 -14.35 1.12 0.47
N VAL A 230 -13.54 0.35 1.18
CA VAL A 230 -13.60 -1.10 1.26
C VAL A 230 -14.02 -1.48 2.67
N GLN A 231 -15.17 -2.09 2.84
CA GLN A 231 -15.65 -2.52 4.16
C GLN A 231 -15.25 -3.97 4.42
N VAL A 232 -14.60 -4.18 5.56
CA VAL A 232 -14.15 -5.51 6.02
C VAL A 232 -14.91 -5.90 7.29
N LEU A 233 -15.50 -7.08 7.28
CA LEU A 233 -16.20 -7.69 8.43
C LEU A 233 -15.82 -9.18 8.50
N ASP A 234 -15.46 -9.66 9.68
CA ASP A 234 -15.12 -11.07 9.96
C ASP A 234 -14.12 -11.69 8.95
N GLY A 235 -13.13 -10.89 8.54
CA GLY A 235 -12.09 -11.31 7.61
C GLY A 235 -12.51 -11.37 6.14
N GLN A 236 -13.64 -10.78 5.78
CA GLN A 236 -14.15 -10.73 4.41
C GLN A 236 -14.43 -9.28 3.98
N ILE A 237 -14.30 -9.00 2.68
CA ILE A 237 -14.78 -7.74 2.09
C ILE A 237 -16.28 -7.90 1.84
N ILE A 238 -17.07 -7.04 2.49
CA ILE A 238 -18.54 -7.04 2.36
C ILE A 238 -19.04 -5.94 1.41
N SER A 239 -18.24 -4.91 1.17
CA SER A 239 -18.56 -3.79 0.27
C SER A 239 -17.25 -3.16 -0.24
N ASP A 240 -17.26 -2.72 -1.50
CA ASP A 240 -16.18 -1.99 -2.15
C ASP A 240 -16.77 -1.01 -3.19
N THR A 241 -16.63 0.28 -2.91
CA THR A 241 -17.19 1.34 -3.79
C THR A 241 -16.43 1.50 -5.11
N GLY A 242 -15.21 0.92 -5.23
CA GLY A 242 -14.39 0.94 -6.43
C GLY A 242 -14.50 -0.33 -7.29
N ALA A 243 -15.23 -1.36 -6.83
CA ALA A 243 -15.32 -2.66 -7.53
C ALA A 243 -15.91 -2.53 -8.96
N ALA A 244 -16.78 -1.57 -9.19
CA ALA A 244 -17.36 -1.31 -10.52
C ALA A 244 -16.33 -0.81 -11.56
N ALA A 245 -15.27 -0.09 -11.12
CA ALA A 245 -14.24 0.42 -12.00
C ALA A 245 -13.24 -0.68 -12.42
N THR A 246 -13.03 -1.68 -11.57
CA THR A 246 -12.09 -2.79 -11.84
C THR A 246 -12.71 -3.88 -12.72
N ALA A 247 -14.05 -4.00 -12.74
CA ALA A 247 -14.80 -4.96 -13.58
C ALA A 247 -15.00 -4.48 -15.04
N ALA A 248 -14.74 -3.21 -15.34
CA ALA A 248 -15.01 -2.59 -16.63
C ALA A 248 -13.81 -2.53 -17.59
N ALA A 249 -12.77 -3.35 -17.43
CA ALA A 249 -11.76 -3.52 -18.46
C ALA A 249 -12.39 -4.35 -19.62
N PRO A 250 -12.55 -3.82 -20.84
CA PRO A 250 -13.22 -4.54 -21.91
C PRO A 250 -12.35 -5.69 -22.38
N GLY A 251 -12.84 -6.92 -22.17
CA GLY A 251 -12.41 -8.07 -22.94
C GLY A 251 -12.71 -7.76 -24.41
N GLY A 252 -11.66 -7.62 -25.24
CA GLY A 252 -11.78 -7.36 -26.67
C GLY A 252 -12.64 -8.43 -27.35
N GLY A 253 -13.91 -8.13 -27.59
CA GLY A 253 -14.75 -8.87 -28.50
C GLY A 253 -14.31 -8.58 -29.94
N GLY A 254 -13.58 -9.50 -30.54
CA GLY A 254 -13.32 -9.50 -31.96
C GLY A 254 -14.64 -9.55 -32.74
N PRO A 255 -14.70 -9.00 -33.96
CA PRO A 255 -15.94 -8.95 -34.73
C PRO A 255 -16.35 -10.36 -35.15
N ALA A 256 -17.57 -10.77 -34.75
CA ALA A 256 -18.21 -11.97 -35.21
C ALA A 256 -18.36 -11.93 -36.73
N GLY A 257 -17.74 -12.89 -37.40
CA GLY A 257 -17.82 -13.09 -38.85
C GLY A 257 -19.27 -13.26 -39.28
N ARG A 258 -19.66 -12.43 -40.20
CA ARG A 258 -20.93 -12.46 -40.91
C ARG A 258 -20.98 -13.74 -41.76
N ALA A 259 -21.75 -14.77 -41.32
CA ALA A 259 -22.04 -15.94 -42.13
C ALA A 259 -22.92 -15.56 -43.32
N LEU A 260 -22.42 -15.79 -44.53
CA LEU A 260 -23.19 -15.71 -45.77
C LEU A 260 -24.18 -16.89 -45.85
N ALA A 261 -25.44 -16.57 -46.00
CA ALA A 261 -26.48 -17.55 -46.30
C ALA A 261 -26.33 -18.09 -47.75
N PRO A 262 -26.60 -19.37 -48.02
CA PRO A 262 -26.55 -19.94 -49.36
C PRO A 262 -27.77 -19.53 -50.22
N PRO A 263 -27.63 -19.48 -51.57
CA PRO A 263 -28.69 -19.08 -52.45
C PRO A 263 -29.77 -20.19 -52.56
N GLN A 264 -31.06 -19.79 -52.53
CA GLN A 264 -32.16 -20.66 -52.81
C GLN A 264 -32.27 -20.91 -54.33
N SER A 265 -32.18 -22.17 -54.71
CA SER A 265 -32.47 -22.68 -56.06
C SER A 265 -33.96 -22.61 -56.36
N GLY A 266 -34.28 -21.92 -57.43
CA GLY A 266 -35.63 -21.91 -57.99
C GLY A 266 -36.07 -23.27 -58.57
N GLN A 267 -37.32 -23.57 -58.47
CA GLN A 267 -37.99 -24.59 -59.28
C GLN A 267 -38.78 -23.94 -60.39
N PRO A 268 -38.79 -24.56 -61.58
CA PRO A 268 -39.66 -24.12 -62.69
C PRO A 268 -40.97 -24.90 -62.70
N SER A 269 -41.99 -24.26 -63.17
CA SER A 269 -43.27 -24.66 -63.88
C SER A 269 -44.50 -24.14 -63.27
#